data_934ddd0d9629568421632089b9af3617
#
_entry.id   934ddd0d9629568421632089b9af3617
#
_cell.length_a   1.000
_cell.length_b   1.000
_cell.length_c   1.000
_cell.angle_alpha   90.00
_cell.angle_beta   90.00
_cell.angle_gamma   90.00
#
_symmetry.space_group_name_H-M   'P 1'
#
loop_
_entity.id
_entity.type
_entity.pdbx_description
1 polymer ?
#
loop_
_entity_poly.entity_id
_entity_poly.type
_entity_poly.pdbx_seq_one_letter_code
_entity_poly.pdbx_strand_id
1 'polypeptide(L)'
;PLRRQRQMCIRDRQEVGNYAVAPEKGPRFNPFFIPKMIADIAAGQISMIYGFRGPNFGIVSACASSTHALIDAYNYIRLGKADFIVSGGAEAAITVSGVGGFNAMHALSTRNDSPETASRPFSASRDGFVMGEGSACLILEELEHALARGAKIYAEIVGGGLSADAYHLTATHPEGLGAKLVMQNALDDAHMAPEEIDYINVHGTSTPVGDKSEAKAILEVFGDHAYDLNISSTKSMTGHLLGATGALEALICVKSIDDSIVPPTINHAEGDDDPEIDSKLNFTFNKAQKREVNAALSNTFGFGGHNASIIVKKFTK
;
A
#
# COMPACT_ATOMS: atom_id res chain seq x y z
N PRO A 1 -6.02 19.09 -4.64
CA PRO A 1 -5.19 19.39 -5.82
C PRO A 1 -4.56 18.12 -6.41
N LEU A 2 -4.00 17.20 -5.60
CA LEU A 2 -3.33 15.98 -6.06
C LEU A 2 -4.29 15.01 -6.78
N ARG A 3 -5.52 14.87 -6.29
CA ARG A 3 -6.57 14.05 -6.91
C ARG A 3 -6.93 14.53 -8.33
N ARG A 4 -6.96 15.85 -8.56
CA ARG A 4 -7.23 16.41 -9.89
C ARG A 4 -6.12 16.12 -10.90
N GLN A 5 -4.87 16.04 -10.48
CA GLN A 5 -3.74 15.88 -11.39
C GLN A 5 -3.69 14.46 -12.00
N ARG A 6 -3.95 13.41 -11.23
CA ARG A 6 -3.90 12.03 -11.74
C ARG A 6 -5.13 11.64 -12.58
N GLN A 7 -6.33 12.07 -12.18
CA GLN A 7 -7.51 11.96 -13.06
C GLN A 7 -7.31 12.65 -14.41
N MET A 8 -6.52 13.73 -14.41
CA MET A 8 -6.19 14.45 -15.65
C MET A 8 -5.20 13.66 -16.51
N CYS A 9 -4.24 12.93 -15.97
CA CYS A 9 -3.30 12.12 -16.78
C CYS A 9 -4.00 11.03 -17.59
N ILE A 10 -5.00 10.34 -17.03
CA ILE A 10 -5.75 9.31 -17.77
C ILE A 10 -6.77 9.96 -18.71
N ARG A 11 -7.44 11.03 -18.29
CA ARG A 11 -8.31 11.83 -19.13
C ARG A 11 -7.56 12.41 -20.32
N ASP A 12 -6.35 12.91 -20.09
CA ASP A 12 -5.49 13.46 -21.12
C ASP A 12 -5.01 12.38 -22.11
N ARG A 13 -4.76 11.13 -21.64
CA ARG A 13 -4.49 9.99 -22.53
C ARG A 13 -5.71 9.62 -23.38
N GLN A 14 -6.92 9.74 -22.84
CA GLN A 14 -8.16 9.58 -23.61
C GLN A 14 -8.33 10.74 -24.60
N GLU A 15 -7.99 11.96 -24.24
CA GLU A 15 -8.00 13.11 -25.14
C GLU A 15 -7.01 12.95 -26.28
N VAL A 16 -5.81 12.38 -26.01
CA VAL A 16 -4.83 12.01 -27.07
C VAL A 16 -5.38 10.92 -27.97
N GLY A 17 -6.01 9.89 -27.39
CA GLY A 17 -6.66 8.82 -28.16
C GLY A 17 -7.79 9.37 -29.05
N ASN A 18 -8.64 10.24 -28.50
CA ASN A 18 -9.70 10.90 -29.23
C ASN A 18 -9.15 11.84 -30.32
N TYR A 19 -8.02 12.49 -30.07
CA TYR A 19 -7.31 13.32 -31.04
C TYR A 19 -6.77 12.51 -32.21
N ALA A 20 -6.19 11.33 -31.92
CA ALA A 20 -5.71 10.41 -32.96
C ALA A 20 -6.84 9.89 -33.87
N VAL A 21 -8.10 9.94 -33.41
CA VAL A 21 -9.30 9.54 -34.19
C VAL A 21 -9.87 10.72 -35.01
N ALA A 22 -9.48 11.97 -34.71
CA ALA A 22 -9.97 13.18 -35.40
C ALA A 22 -8.79 14.07 -35.87
N PRO A 23 -7.93 13.56 -36.75
CA PRO A 23 -6.69 14.25 -37.16
C PRO A 23 -6.92 15.58 -37.90
N GLU A 24 -8.10 15.79 -38.48
CA GLU A 24 -8.49 17.03 -39.17
C GLU A 24 -8.52 18.27 -38.28
N LYS A 25 -8.62 18.08 -36.96
CA LYS A 25 -8.64 19.20 -35.99
C LYS A 25 -7.26 19.77 -35.64
N GLY A 26 -6.18 19.13 -36.16
CA GLY A 26 -4.79 19.52 -35.89
C GLY A 26 -4.38 19.39 -34.41
N PRO A 27 -3.06 19.39 -34.08
CA PRO A 27 -2.53 19.12 -32.75
C PRO A 27 -2.72 20.31 -31.80
N ARG A 28 -3.90 20.45 -31.22
CA ARG A 28 -4.18 21.46 -30.18
C ARG A 28 -4.23 20.80 -28.82
N PHE A 29 -3.08 20.76 -28.13
CA PHE A 29 -2.99 20.28 -26.76
C PHE A 29 -3.11 21.42 -25.76
N ASN A 30 -3.63 21.11 -24.57
CA ASN A 30 -3.57 22.01 -23.43
C ASN A 30 -2.09 22.26 -23.08
N PRO A 31 -1.64 23.53 -22.87
CA PRO A 31 -0.25 23.82 -22.50
C PRO A 31 0.24 23.08 -21.23
N PHE A 32 -0.68 22.72 -20.36
CA PHE A 32 -0.41 21.96 -19.15
C PHE A 32 -0.52 20.44 -19.33
N PHE A 33 -0.65 19.93 -20.57
CA PHE A 33 -0.81 18.51 -20.82
C PHE A 33 0.35 17.69 -20.24
N ILE A 34 1.59 18.05 -20.56
CA ILE A 34 2.77 17.35 -20.05
C ILE A 34 2.90 17.49 -18.52
N PRO A 35 2.84 18.72 -17.92
CA PRO A 35 2.87 18.86 -16.46
C PRO A 35 1.79 18.08 -15.72
N LYS A 36 0.65 17.81 -16.33
CA LYS A 36 -0.42 17.01 -15.74
C LYS A 36 -0.19 15.51 -15.86
N MET A 37 0.60 15.09 -16.83
CA MET A 37 0.79 13.68 -17.16
C MET A 37 1.97 13.06 -16.41
N ILE A 38 3.00 13.83 -16.07
CA ILE A 38 4.20 13.31 -15.40
C ILE A 38 3.92 12.97 -13.93
N ALA A 39 4.46 11.82 -13.48
CA ALA A 39 4.12 11.23 -12.17
C ALA A 39 4.73 11.98 -10.97
N ASP A 40 5.81 12.73 -11.18
CA ASP A 40 6.56 13.46 -10.17
C ASP A 40 5.98 14.83 -9.81
N ILE A 41 5.00 15.33 -10.59
CA ILE A 41 4.49 16.69 -10.41
C ILE A 41 3.79 16.92 -9.06
N ALA A 42 3.29 15.86 -8.42
CA ALA A 42 2.70 15.96 -7.09
C ALA A 42 3.74 16.39 -6.04
N ALA A 43 4.92 15.77 -6.06
CA ALA A 43 6.05 16.16 -5.21
C ALA A 43 6.56 17.55 -5.58
N GLY A 44 6.64 17.87 -6.87
CA GLY A 44 6.98 19.21 -7.37
C GLY A 44 6.03 20.30 -6.85
N GLN A 45 4.73 20.07 -6.82
CA GLN A 45 3.74 21.02 -6.28
C GLN A 45 3.90 21.25 -4.78
N ILE A 46 4.15 20.19 -4.00
CA ILE A 46 4.42 20.29 -2.56
C ILE A 46 5.68 21.15 -2.34
N SER A 47 6.75 20.83 -3.07
CA SER A 47 8.01 21.60 -3.03
C SER A 47 7.80 23.09 -3.31
N MET A 48 7.05 23.45 -4.37
CA MET A 48 6.78 24.84 -4.73
C MET A 48 5.91 25.57 -3.69
N ILE A 49 4.89 24.89 -3.13
CA ILE A 49 3.96 25.50 -2.16
C ILE A 49 4.67 25.81 -0.84
N TYR A 50 5.53 24.91 -0.38
CA TYR A 50 6.19 25.02 0.92
C TYR A 50 7.63 25.51 0.85
N GLY A 51 8.18 25.73 -0.33
CA GLY A 51 9.55 26.17 -0.52
C GLY A 51 10.61 25.11 -0.17
N PHE A 52 10.25 23.81 -0.21
CA PHE A 52 11.16 22.72 0.09
C PHE A 52 12.16 22.51 -1.06
N ARG A 53 13.47 22.39 -0.75
CA ARG A 53 14.55 22.31 -1.73
C ARG A 53 15.42 21.06 -1.59
N GLY A 54 15.02 20.13 -0.74
CA GLY A 54 15.67 18.83 -0.57
C GLY A 54 15.38 17.84 -1.71
N PRO A 55 15.66 16.55 -1.54
CA PRO A 55 15.33 15.51 -2.52
C PRO A 55 13.86 15.55 -2.91
N ASN A 56 13.59 15.54 -4.23
CA ASN A 56 12.24 15.67 -4.77
C ASN A 56 12.11 14.83 -6.05
N PHE A 57 11.43 13.69 -5.97
CA PHE A 57 11.25 12.77 -7.08
C PHE A 57 10.03 11.86 -6.86
N GLY A 58 9.57 11.20 -7.92
CA GLY A 58 8.50 10.20 -7.88
C GLY A 58 9.04 8.78 -7.96
N ILE A 59 8.43 7.86 -7.20
CA ILE A 59 8.75 6.43 -7.24
C ILE A 59 7.62 5.68 -7.94
N VAL A 60 7.97 4.75 -8.79
CA VAL A 60 7.03 3.92 -9.55
C VAL A 60 7.40 2.45 -9.41
N SER A 61 6.55 1.69 -8.71
CA SER A 61 6.63 0.25 -8.53
C SER A 61 5.23 -0.37 -8.36
N ALA A 62 4.32 0.03 -9.24
CA ALA A 62 2.91 -0.38 -9.23
C ALA A 62 2.27 -0.20 -7.84
N CYS A 63 1.63 -1.26 -7.27
CA CYS A 63 0.96 -1.16 -5.98
C CYS A 63 1.93 -0.89 -4.79
N ALA A 64 3.22 -1.19 -4.94
CA ALA A 64 4.22 -0.96 -3.91
C ALA A 64 4.82 0.46 -3.91
N SER A 65 4.42 1.34 -4.84
CA SER A 65 5.05 2.65 -5.07
C SER A 65 5.16 3.52 -3.81
N SER A 66 4.09 3.64 -3.03
CA SER A 66 4.12 4.53 -1.86
C SER A 66 4.83 3.91 -0.65
N THR A 67 4.86 2.57 -0.52
CA THR A 67 5.70 1.92 0.49
C THR A 67 7.19 2.09 0.16
N HIS A 68 7.57 1.90 -1.10
CA HIS A 68 8.94 2.21 -1.56
C HIS A 68 9.29 3.67 -1.29
N ALA A 69 8.37 4.62 -1.55
CA ALA A 69 8.60 6.04 -1.29
C ALA A 69 8.83 6.33 0.20
N LEU A 70 8.13 5.64 1.10
CA LEU A 70 8.34 5.77 2.54
C LEU A 70 9.69 5.17 2.96
N ILE A 71 10.07 4.00 2.43
CA ILE A 71 11.35 3.34 2.72
C ILE A 71 12.52 4.20 2.21
N ASP A 72 12.41 4.76 1.00
CA ASP A 72 13.44 5.66 0.48
C ASP A 72 13.57 6.92 1.33
N ALA A 73 12.45 7.55 1.73
CA ALA A 73 12.47 8.71 2.61
C ALA A 73 13.13 8.39 3.97
N TYR A 74 12.79 7.23 4.56
CA TYR A 74 13.43 6.73 5.77
C TYR A 74 14.94 6.57 5.59
N ASN A 75 15.39 5.95 4.50
CA ASN A 75 16.82 5.78 4.20
C ASN A 75 17.53 7.12 3.97
N TYR A 76 16.90 8.09 3.30
CA TYR A 76 17.49 9.42 3.14
C TYR A 76 17.72 10.13 4.47
N ILE A 77 16.78 9.99 5.42
CA ILE A 77 16.93 10.57 6.76
C ILE A 77 18.04 9.83 7.53
N ARG A 78 18.04 8.49 7.52
CA ARG A 78 19.12 7.67 8.15
C ARG A 78 20.50 8.02 7.64
N LEU A 79 20.62 8.37 6.37
CA LEU A 79 21.88 8.76 5.73
C LEU A 79 22.23 10.24 5.96
N GLY A 80 21.47 10.98 6.75
CA GLY A 80 21.69 12.41 7.02
C GLY A 80 21.56 13.30 5.79
N LYS A 81 20.72 12.91 4.81
CA LYS A 81 20.50 13.68 3.58
C LYS A 81 19.30 14.64 3.68
N ALA A 82 18.49 14.48 4.71
CA ALA A 82 17.37 15.36 5.03
C ALA A 82 17.01 15.20 6.51
N ASP A 83 16.55 16.27 7.15
CA ASP A 83 16.07 16.26 8.53
C ASP A 83 14.57 15.87 8.59
N PHE A 84 13.80 16.20 7.55
CA PHE A 84 12.44 15.72 7.38
C PHE A 84 12.05 15.58 5.90
N ILE A 85 11.13 14.67 5.60
CA ILE A 85 10.62 14.41 4.26
C ILE A 85 9.10 14.21 4.32
N VAL A 86 8.37 14.86 3.42
CA VAL A 86 6.96 14.55 3.15
C VAL A 86 6.92 13.43 2.11
N SER A 87 6.52 12.24 2.53
CA SER A 87 6.44 11.07 1.67
C SER A 87 5.05 10.43 1.70
N GLY A 88 4.67 9.76 0.62
CA GLY A 88 3.37 9.13 0.51
C GLY A 88 2.99 8.79 -0.91
N GLY A 89 1.69 8.64 -1.16
CA GLY A 89 1.18 8.31 -2.48
C GLY A 89 -0.21 8.87 -2.75
N ALA A 90 -0.54 8.98 -4.01
CA ALA A 90 -1.86 9.40 -4.49
C ALA A 90 -2.26 8.58 -5.71
N GLU A 91 -3.51 8.13 -5.76
CA GLU A 91 -4.06 7.38 -6.88
C GLU A 91 -5.47 7.85 -7.23
N ALA A 92 -5.76 7.98 -8.52
CA ALA A 92 -7.08 8.30 -9.05
C ALA A 92 -7.26 7.56 -10.39
N ALA A 93 -7.31 6.22 -10.32
CA ALA A 93 -7.30 5.32 -11.47
C ALA A 93 -8.68 4.81 -11.87
N ILE A 94 -9.77 5.19 -11.17
CA ILE A 94 -11.14 4.79 -11.52
C ILE A 94 -11.60 5.60 -12.72
N THR A 95 -11.19 5.14 -13.89
CA THR A 95 -11.50 5.71 -15.19
C THR A 95 -11.88 4.58 -16.14
N VAL A 96 -12.48 4.92 -17.28
CA VAL A 96 -12.83 3.91 -18.31
C VAL A 96 -11.61 3.06 -18.68
N SER A 97 -10.43 3.69 -18.89
CA SER A 97 -9.21 2.97 -19.23
C SER A 97 -8.65 2.14 -18.07
N GLY A 98 -8.69 2.67 -16.84
CA GLY A 98 -8.24 1.96 -15.64
C GLY A 98 -9.09 0.74 -15.35
N VAL A 99 -10.41 0.93 -15.24
CA VAL A 99 -11.35 -0.17 -15.00
C VAL A 99 -11.34 -1.17 -16.16
N GLY A 100 -11.38 -0.67 -17.41
CA GLY A 100 -11.35 -1.53 -18.60
C GLY A 100 -10.08 -2.36 -18.70
N GLY A 101 -8.91 -1.78 -18.38
CA GLY A 101 -7.63 -2.48 -18.38
C GLY A 101 -7.56 -3.61 -17.36
N PHE A 102 -7.93 -3.35 -16.10
CA PHE A 102 -7.96 -4.39 -15.06
C PHE A 102 -9.05 -5.44 -15.30
N ASN A 103 -10.21 -5.02 -15.85
CA ASN A 103 -11.28 -5.96 -16.21
C ASN A 103 -10.84 -6.91 -17.33
N ALA A 104 -10.12 -6.42 -18.34
CA ALA A 104 -9.57 -7.25 -19.41
C ALA A 104 -8.56 -8.30 -18.92
N MET A 105 -7.95 -8.07 -17.75
CA MET A 105 -7.05 -9.01 -17.07
C MET A 105 -7.78 -9.96 -16.11
N HIS A 106 -9.10 -9.86 -16.00
CA HIS A 106 -9.91 -10.60 -15.01
C HIS A 106 -9.41 -10.43 -13.57
N ALA A 107 -8.90 -9.24 -13.24
CA ALA A 107 -8.31 -8.95 -11.93
C ALA A 107 -9.32 -8.34 -10.94
N LEU A 108 -10.40 -7.74 -11.46
CA LEU A 108 -11.43 -7.11 -10.63
C LEU A 108 -12.51 -8.11 -10.20
N SER A 109 -13.07 -7.88 -9.02
CA SER A 109 -14.31 -8.54 -8.60
C SER A 109 -15.44 -8.24 -9.59
N THR A 110 -16.24 -9.24 -9.88
CA THR A 110 -17.40 -9.14 -10.74
C THR A 110 -18.73 -9.08 -9.96
N ARG A 111 -18.65 -8.98 -8.63
CA ARG A 111 -19.80 -8.97 -7.72
C ARG A 111 -20.56 -7.62 -7.75
N ASN A 112 -21.23 -7.36 -8.85
CA ASN A 112 -22.01 -6.13 -9.05
C ASN A 112 -23.42 -6.19 -8.46
N ASP A 113 -23.86 -7.36 -8.05
CA ASP A 113 -25.13 -7.60 -7.32
C ASP A 113 -25.04 -7.25 -5.84
N SER A 114 -23.82 -7.20 -5.28
CA SER A 114 -23.55 -6.85 -3.88
C SER A 114 -22.19 -6.11 -3.78
N PRO A 115 -22.10 -4.90 -4.34
CA PRO A 115 -20.82 -4.19 -4.48
C PRO A 115 -20.19 -3.80 -3.13
N GLU A 116 -20.98 -3.57 -2.09
CA GLU A 116 -20.54 -3.25 -0.74
C GLU A 116 -19.81 -4.42 -0.06
N THR A 117 -20.02 -5.66 -0.53
CA THR A 117 -19.36 -6.87 -0.04
C THR A 117 -18.40 -7.49 -1.05
N ALA A 118 -18.05 -6.77 -2.11
CA ALA A 118 -17.22 -7.31 -3.21
C ALA A 118 -15.77 -7.52 -2.77
N SER A 119 -15.17 -6.60 -2.01
CA SER A 119 -13.85 -6.78 -1.43
C SER A 119 -13.95 -7.60 -0.14
N ARG A 120 -13.50 -8.86 -0.20
CA ARG A 120 -13.60 -9.86 0.89
C ARG A 120 -12.32 -10.68 1.03
N PRO A 121 -11.19 -10.05 1.40
CA PRO A 121 -9.92 -10.74 1.50
C PRO A 121 -10.00 -11.98 2.41
N PHE A 122 -9.30 -13.03 2.01
CA PHE A 122 -9.19 -14.34 2.67
C PHE A 122 -10.48 -15.18 2.72
N SER A 123 -11.60 -14.68 2.24
CA SER A 123 -12.84 -15.47 2.11
C SER A 123 -12.76 -16.44 0.92
N ALA A 124 -13.36 -17.63 1.04
CA ALA A 124 -13.39 -18.61 -0.05
C ALA A 124 -14.07 -18.08 -1.32
N SER A 125 -15.11 -17.24 -1.16
CA SER A 125 -15.90 -16.69 -2.25
C SER A 125 -15.32 -15.42 -2.88
N ARG A 126 -14.08 -15.02 -2.55
CA ARG A 126 -13.40 -13.86 -3.18
C ARG A 126 -13.13 -14.11 -4.65
N ASP A 127 -13.27 -13.10 -5.48
CA ASP A 127 -13.20 -13.23 -6.93
C ASP A 127 -12.35 -12.16 -7.63
N GLY A 128 -11.65 -11.31 -6.88
CA GLY A 128 -10.83 -10.23 -7.40
C GLY A 128 -10.84 -9.00 -6.52
N PHE A 129 -10.02 -8.01 -6.85
CA PHE A 129 -9.96 -6.79 -6.06
C PHE A 129 -11.00 -5.73 -6.49
N VAL A 130 -11.28 -4.80 -5.62
CA VAL A 130 -12.08 -3.60 -5.89
C VAL A 130 -11.14 -2.41 -5.95
N MET A 131 -11.23 -1.61 -7.02
CA MET A 131 -10.42 -0.39 -7.15
C MET A 131 -10.87 0.68 -6.17
N GLY A 132 -9.92 1.32 -5.51
CA GLY A 132 -10.10 2.52 -4.70
C GLY A 132 -9.32 3.71 -5.24
N GLU A 133 -9.67 4.90 -4.81
CA GLU A 133 -8.94 6.15 -5.06
C GLU A 133 -8.66 6.87 -3.76
N GLY A 134 -7.54 7.55 -3.68
CA GLY A 134 -7.21 8.34 -2.51
C GLY A 134 -5.76 8.80 -2.48
N SER A 135 -5.38 9.35 -1.35
CA SER A 135 -4.00 9.75 -1.06
C SER A 135 -3.72 9.69 0.43
N ALA A 136 -2.50 9.35 0.77
CA ALA A 136 -1.99 9.48 2.13
C ALA A 136 -0.57 10.04 2.08
N CYS A 137 -0.24 10.83 3.09
CA CYS A 137 1.09 11.41 3.30
C CYS A 137 1.48 11.27 4.76
N LEU A 138 2.73 10.89 4.97
CA LEU A 138 3.37 10.93 6.27
C LEU A 138 4.51 11.95 6.24
N ILE A 139 4.73 12.60 7.35
CA ILE A 139 5.92 13.43 7.57
C ILE A 139 6.89 12.57 8.37
N LEU A 140 7.97 12.18 7.73
CA LEU A 140 9.09 11.49 8.36
C LEU A 140 10.10 12.52 8.80
N GLU A 141 10.59 12.39 10.01
CA GLU A 141 11.47 13.38 10.63
C GLU A 141 12.55 12.67 11.45
N GLU A 142 13.75 13.18 11.41
CA GLU A 142 14.85 12.72 12.25
C GLU A 142 14.50 12.93 13.74
N LEU A 143 14.84 11.95 14.58
CA LEU A 143 14.36 11.90 15.96
C LEU A 143 14.78 13.12 16.78
N GLU A 144 16.06 13.48 16.79
CA GLU A 144 16.57 14.61 17.57
C GLU A 144 16.00 15.93 17.06
N HIS A 145 15.79 16.07 15.76
CA HIS A 145 15.13 17.22 15.16
C HIS A 145 13.69 17.35 15.66
N ALA A 146 12.92 16.23 15.68
CA ALA A 146 11.55 16.19 16.17
C ALA A 146 11.48 16.52 17.68
N LEU A 147 12.36 15.95 18.50
CA LEU A 147 12.44 16.20 19.93
C LEU A 147 12.82 17.65 20.23
N ALA A 148 13.77 18.22 19.51
CA ALA A 148 14.22 19.61 19.72
C ALA A 148 13.12 20.65 19.51
N ARG A 149 12.15 20.39 18.61
CA ARG A 149 10.99 21.29 18.40
C ARG A 149 9.74 20.89 19.19
N GLY A 150 9.81 19.83 20.02
CA GLY A 150 8.69 19.35 20.81
C GLY A 150 7.56 18.73 19.98
N ALA A 151 7.87 18.08 18.87
CA ALA A 151 6.89 17.42 18.04
C ALA A 151 6.17 16.29 18.77
N LYS A 152 4.87 16.07 18.46
CA LYS A 152 4.21 14.80 18.79
C LYS A 152 4.76 13.73 17.86
N ILE A 153 5.39 12.70 18.41
CA ILE A 153 5.85 11.51 17.69
C ILE A 153 4.74 10.46 17.83
N TYR A 154 4.22 9.99 16.71
CA TYR A 154 3.15 8.97 16.68
C TYR A 154 3.72 7.55 16.71
N ALA A 155 4.80 7.34 15.98
CA ALA A 155 5.51 6.06 15.89
C ALA A 155 6.89 6.31 15.25
N GLU A 156 7.75 5.30 15.29
CA GLU A 156 9.04 5.27 14.58
C GLU A 156 8.95 4.29 13.40
N ILE A 157 9.52 4.66 12.27
CA ILE A 157 9.83 3.69 11.21
C ILE A 157 11.16 3.06 11.60
N VAL A 158 11.17 1.75 11.79
CA VAL A 158 12.35 1.03 12.29
C VAL A 158 12.96 0.09 11.25
N GLY A 159 12.22 -0.26 10.20
CA GLY A 159 12.76 -1.12 9.14
C GLY A 159 11.95 -1.05 7.86
N GLY A 160 12.64 -1.31 6.75
CA GLY A 160 12.09 -1.39 5.42
C GLY A 160 12.68 -2.55 4.62
N GLY A 161 11.83 -3.45 4.14
CA GLY A 161 12.21 -4.58 3.30
C GLY A 161 11.82 -4.37 1.84
N LEU A 162 12.68 -4.81 0.95
CA LEU A 162 12.46 -4.80 -0.49
C LEU A 162 12.79 -6.18 -1.05
N SER A 163 11.98 -6.66 -2.00
CA SER A 163 12.27 -7.89 -2.74
C SER A 163 11.62 -7.89 -4.12
N ALA A 164 11.91 -8.90 -4.91
CA ALA A 164 11.25 -9.16 -6.19
C ALA A 164 10.83 -10.62 -6.27
N ASP A 165 9.64 -10.88 -6.83
CA ASP A 165 9.15 -12.25 -7.06
C ASP A 165 9.97 -13.00 -8.13
N ALA A 166 10.49 -12.28 -9.13
CA ALA A 166 11.19 -12.84 -10.30
C ALA A 166 10.41 -14.02 -10.94
N TYR A 167 9.10 -13.92 -11.00
CA TYR A 167 8.20 -15.02 -11.38
C TYR A 167 7.32 -14.69 -12.58
N HIS A 168 6.43 -13.71 -12.47
CA HIS A 168 5.45 -13.39 -13.50
C HIS A 168 5.14 -11.89 -13.54
N LEU A 169 4.64 -11.38 -14.67
CA LEU A 169 4.36 -9.96 -14.86
C LEU A 169 3.28 -9.42 -13.91
N THR A 170 2.27 -10.22 -13.61
CA THR A 170 1.09 -9.79 -12.83
C THR A 170 0.70 -10.72 -11.68
N ALA A 171 1.18 -11.97 -11.68
CA ALA A 171 0.90 -12.94 -10.63
C ALA A 171 2.02 -12.96 -9.58
N THR A 172 1.64 -13.06 -8.30
CA THR A 172 2.57 -13.33 -7.21
C THR A 172 3.12 -14.76 -7.31
N HIS A 173 4.30 -14.99 -6.72
CA HIS A 173 4.84 -16.35 -6.63
C HIS A 173 3.91 -17.23 -5.78
N PRO A 174 3.43 -18.39 -6.28
CA PRO A 174 2.40 -19.18 -5.58
C PRO A 174 2.83 -19.67 -4.19
N GLU A 175 4.14 -19.86 -4.00
CA GLU A 175 4.71 -20.24 -2.70
C GLU A 175 5.03 -19.03 -1.80
N GLY A 176 4.66 -17.81 -2.19
CA GLY A 176 4.91 -16.60 -1.39
C GLY A 176 6.37 -16.22 -1.22
N LEU A 177 7.26 -16.67 -2.10
CA LEU A 177 8.71 -16.47 -1.93
C LEU A 177 9.09 -14.99 -1.80
N GLY A 178 8.58 -14.12 -2.69
CA GLY A 178 8.88 -12.68 -2.63
C GLY A 178 8.27 -12.03 -1.39
N ALA A 179 7.05 -12.43 -1.00
CA ALA A 179 6.39 -11.96 0.22
C ALA A 179 7.16 -12.38 1.49
N LYS A 180 7.66 -13.61 1.54
CA LYS A 180 8.52 -14.09 2.62
C LYS A 180 9.81 -13.28 2.70
N LEU A 181 10.52 -13.14 1.59
CA LEU A 181 11.80 -12.42 1.54
C LEU A 181 11.63 -10.96 1.96
N VAL A 182 10.57 -10.29 1.54
CA VAL A 182 10.38 -8.87 1.87
C VAL A 182 10.09 -8.65 3.35
N MET A 183 9.28 -9.52 3.97
CA MET A 183 9.03 -9.47 5.42
C MET A 183 10.30 -9.76 6.21
N GLN A 184 11.07 -10.79 5.81
CA GLN A 184 12.35 -11.10 6.45
C GLN A 184 13.34 -9.93 6.33
N ASN A 185 13.49 -9.34 5.14
CA ASN A 185 14.34 -8.18 4.93
C ASN A 185 13.92 -6.98 5.79
N ALA A 186 12.62 -6.78 6.01
CA ALA A 186 12.14 -5.70 6.87
C ALA A 186 12.48 -5.96 8.35
N LEU A 187 12.35 -7.20 8.83
CA LEU A 187 12.74 -7.62 10.18
C LEU A 187 14.25 -7.48 10.38
N ASP A 188 15.04 -7.92 9.40
CA ASP A 188 16.51 -7.82 9.43
C ASP A 188 16.97 -6.35 9.49
N ASP A 189 16.39 -5.45 8.68
CA ASP A 189 16.70 -4.01 8.70
C ASP A 189 16.27 -3.35 10.02
N ALA A 190 15.16 -3.81 10.61
CA ALA A 190 14.69 -3.35 11.92
C ALA A 190 15.49 -3.95 13.10
N HIS A 191 16.31 -4.96 12.87
CA HIS A 191 16.95 -5.78 13.92
C HIS A 191 15.93 -6.35 14.92
N MET A 192 14.76 -6.77 14.42
CA MET A 192 13.65 -7.28 15.22
C MET A 192 13.42 -8.77 14.98
N ALA A 193 13.03 -9.47 16.03
CA ALA A 193 12.53 -10.84 15.95
C ALA A 193 11.07 -10.83 15.49
N PRO A 194 10.59 -11.89 14.79
CA PRO A 194 9.19 -12.01 14.39
C PRO A 194 8.21 -11.83 15.55
N GLU A 195 8.57 -12.31 16.74
CA GLU A 195 7.76 -12.25 17.97
C GLU A 195 7.51 -10.84 18.50
N GLU A 196 8.24 -9.84 18.02
CA GLU A 196 8.05 -8.44 18.40
C GLU A 196 6.95 -7.73 17.59
N ILE A 197 6.44 -8.36 16.52
CA ILE A 197 5.34 -7.81 15.70
C ILE A 197 4.00 -8.22 16.30
N ASP A 198 3.11 -7.27 16.51
CA ASP A 198 1.75 -7.49 17.03
C ASP A 198 0.69 -7.51 15.94
N TYR A 199 0.91 -6.75 14.86
CA TYR A 199 -0.07 -6.52 13.81
C TYR A 199 0.57 -6.53 12.41
N ILE A 200 -0.08 -7.19 11.46
CA ILE A 200 0.26 -7.12 10.05
C ILE A 200 -0.92 -6.54 9.26
N ASN A 201 -0.72 -5.37 8.64
CA ASN A 201 -1.59 -4.86 7.59
C ASN A 201 -1.13 -5.48 6.27
N VAL A 202 -1.88 -6.44 5.79
CA VAL A 202 -1.51 -7.26 4.65
C VAL A 202 -1.80 -6.59 3.31
N HIS A 203 -1.15 -7.06 2.27
CA HIS A 203 -1.54 -6.70 0.91
C HIS A 203 -2.97 -7.14 0.61
N GLY A 204 -3.33 -8.38 0.89
CA GLY A 204 -4.69 -8.90 0.99
C GLY A 204 -5.71 -8.26 0.05
N THR A 205 -5.58 -8.47 -1.27
CA THR A 205 -6.37 -7.77 -2.29
C THR A 205 -7.71 -8.42 -2.61
N SER A 206 -8.08 -9.49 -1.91
CA SER A 206 -9.28 -10.28 -2.26
C SER A 206 -9.12 -11.06 -3.58
N THR A 207 -7.87 -11.41 -3.92
CA THR A 207 -7.58 -12.24 -5.10
C THR A 207 -7.32 -13.69 -4.68
N PRO A 208 -7.81 -14.69 -5.46
CA PRO A 208 -7.70 -16.10 -5.06
C PRO A 208 -6.28 -16.57 -4.78
N VAL A 209 -5.30 -16.19 -5.61
CA VAL A 209 -3.90 -16.62 -5.48
C VAL A 209 -3.13 -15.73 -4.51
N GLY A 210 -3.33 -14.41 -4.57
CA GLY A 210 -2.57 -13.45 -3.78
C GLY A 210 -2.73 -13.64 -2.28
N ASP A 211 -3.97 -13.75 -1.82
CA ASP A 211 -4.28 -13.88 -0.40
C ASP A 211 -3.73 -15.20 0.20
N LYS A 212 -3.82 -16.31 -0.55
CA LYS A 212 -3.24 -17.62 -0.13
C LYS A 212 -1.72 -17.56 -0.04
N SER A 213 -1.10 -16.97 -1.05
CA SER A 213 0.35 -16.81 -1.12
C SER A 213 0.88 -15.98 0.05
N GLU A 214 0.19 -14.90 0.40
CA GLU A 214 0.57 -14.04 1.52
C GLU A 214 0.35 -14.73 2.87
N ALA A 215 -0.78 -15.42 3.08
CA ALA A 215 -1.04 -16.19 4.30
C ALA A 215 0.03 -17.26 4.54
N LYS A 216 0.44 -17.97 3.47
CA LYS A 216 1.54 -18.95 3.53
C LYS A 216 2.88 -18.30 3.91
N ALA A 217 3.21 -17.16 3.29
CA ALA A 217 4.43 -16.44 3.60
C ALA A 217 4.48 -15.95 5.06
N ILE A 218 3.35 -15.49 5.61
CA ILE A 218 3.24 -15.11 7.03
C ILE A 218 3.54 -16.30 7.93
N LEU A 219 2.93 -17.47 7.68
CA LEU A 219 3.23 -18.67 8.46
C LEU A 219 4.71 -19.08 8.39
N GLU A 220 5.34 -18.96 7.23
CA GLU A 220 6.75 -19.31 7.07
C GLU A 220 7.71 -18.33 7.75
N VAL A 221 7.36 -17.04 7.86
CA VAL A 221 8.20 -16.03 8.52
C VAL A 221 8.00 -16.02 10.03
N PHE A 222 6.74 -16.10 10.48
CA PHE A 222 6.38 -15.91 11.89
C PHE A 222 6.23 -17.23 12.66
N GLY A 223 6.20 -18.40 11.98
CA GLY A 223 6.07 -19.70 12.63
C GLY A 223 4.84 -19.76 13.53
N ASP A 224 5.02 -20.29 14.74
CA ASP A 224 3.93 -20.38 15.73
C ASP A 224 3.40 -19.02 16.17
N HIS A 225 4.24 -17.97 16.14
CA HIS A 225 3.82 -16.59 16.47
C HIS A 225 2.77 -16.03 15.48
N ALA A 226 2.67 -16.58 14.27
CA ALA A 226 1.62 -16.18 13.32
C ALA A 226 0.20 -16.29 13.90
N TYR A 227 -0.02 -17.20 14.84
CA TYR A 227 -1.31 -17.41 15.50
C TYR A 227 -1.59 -16.38 16.60
N ASP A 228 -0.57 -15.69 17.08
CA ASP A 228 -0.68 -14.62 18.09
C ASP A 228 -0.80 -13.22 17.44
N LEU A 229 -0.57 -13.12 16.13
CA LEU A 229 -0.71 -11.87 15.39
C LEU A 229 -2.17 -11.49 15.18
N ASN A 230 -2.44 -10.18 15.14
CA ASN A 230 -3.58 -9.68 14.37
C ASN A 230 -3.14 -9.45 12.93
N ILE A 231 -3.94 -9.94 12.01
CA ILE A 231 -3.77 -9.73 10.57
C ILE A 231 -5.04 -9.04 10.05
N SER A 232 -4.91 -8.01 9.24
CA SER A 232 -6.10 -7.47 8.57
C SER A 232 -5.78 -6.87 7.21
N SER A 233 -6.73 -6.97 6.28
CA SER A 233 -6.73 -6.23 5.04
C SER A 233 -7.73 -5.08 5.11
N THR A 234 -7.22 -3.88 5.22
CA THR A 234 -8.04 -2.66 5.18
C THR A 234 -8.60 -2.34 3.80
N LYS A 235 -8.11 -3.06 2.76
CA LYS A 235 -8.70 -2.99 1.41
C LYS A 235 -10.12 -3.52 1.34
N SER A 236 -10.57 -4.29 2.33
CA SER A 236 -11.99 -4.66 2.48
C SER A 236 -12.89 -3.43 2.68
N MET A 237 -12.37 -2.34 3.25
CA MET A 237 -13.08 -1.08 3.52
C MET A 237 -12.77 0.02 2.51
N THR A 238 -11.52 0.12 2.06
CA THR A 238 -11.05 1.23 1.21
C THR A 238 -11.03 0.90 -0.28
N GLY A 239 -11.12 -0.37 -0.63
CA GLY A 239 -10.67 -0.85 -1.93
C GLY A 239 -9.14 -0.78 -2.07
N HIS A 240 -8.62 -1.20 -3.20
CA HIS A 240 -7.20 -1.15 -3.52
C HIS A 240 -6.83 0.17 -4.19
N LEU A 241 -6.14 1.05 -3.49
CA LEU A 241 -5.72 2.36 -3.99
C LEU A 241 -4.47 2.30 -4.89
N LEU A 242 -4.10 1.11 -5.37
CA LEU A 242 -2.94 0.89 -6.24
C LEU A 242 -1.66 1.54 -5.65
N GLY A 243 -1.03 2.47 -6.39
CA GLY A 243 0.20 3.11 -5.95
C GLY A 243 0.09 3.94 -4.65
N ALA A 244 -1.11 4.34 -4.23
CA ALA A 244 -1.32 5.07 -2.97
C ALA A 244 -1.55 4.17 -1.76
N THR A 245 -1.81 2.88 -1.98
CA THR A 245 -2.21 1.93 -0.93
C THR A 245 -1.22 1.87 0.22
N GLY A 246 0.07 1.70 -0.05
CA GLY A 246 1.06 1.47 0.99
C GLY A 246 1.22 2.65 1.97
N ALA A 247 1.08 3.88 1.50
CA ALA A 247 1.11 5.05 2.38
C ALA A 247 -0.12 5.12 3.29
N LEU A 248 -1.31 4.76 2.78
CA LEU A 248 -2.52 4.67 3.59
C LEU A 248 -2.40 3.57 4.65
N GLU A 249 -1.87 2.41 4.27
CA GLU A 249 -1.72 1.26 5.17
C GLU A 249 -0.63 1.49 6.23
N ALA A 250 0.48 2.14 5.87
CA ALA A 250 1.46 2.59 6.85
C ALA A 250 0.86 3.58 7.87
N LEU A 251 0.03 4.55 7.40
CA LEU A 251 -0.70 5.46 8.28
C LEU A 251 -1.67 4.69 9.20
N ILE A 252 -2.35 3.67 8.70
CA ILE A 252 -3.24 2.82 9.50
C ILE A 252 -2.44 2.05 10.56
N CYS A 253 -1.25 1.53 10.24
CA CYS A 253 -0.37 0.90 11.23
C CYS A 253 0.02 1.89 12.33
N VAL A 254 0.42 3.11 11.98
CA VAL A 254 0.71 4.19 12.96
C VAL A 254 -0.50 4.49 13.84
N LYS A 255 -1.70 4.56 13.25
CA LYS A 255 -2.94 4.79 14.00
C LYS A 255 -3.31 3.60 14.88
N SER A 256 -3.06 2.38 14.45
CA SER A 256 -3.29 1.18 15.29
C SER A 256 -2.42 1.18 16.54
N ILE A 257 -1.19 1.69 16.44
CA ILE A 257 -0.29 1.90 17.58
C ILE A 257 -0.83 3.00 18.52
N ASP A 258 -1.18 4.17 17.96
CA ASP A 258 -1.64 5.35 18.74
C ASP A 258 -2.97 5.07 19.48
N ASP A 259 -3.90 4.36 18.80
CA ASP A 259 -5.26 4.12 19.32
C ASP A 259 -5.41 2.77 20.06
N SER A 260 -4.41 1.86 19.96
CA SER A 260 -4.47 0.48 20.48
C SER A 260 -5.69 -0.28 19.94
N ILE A 261 -5.95 -0.14 18.64
CA ILE A 261 -7.06 -0.79 17.92
C ILE A 261 -6.55 -1.31 16.58
N VAL A 262 -6.77 -2.60 16.32
CA VAL A 262 -6.54 -3.21 15.01
C VAL A 262 -7.83 -3.12 14.19
N PRO A 263 -7.81 -2.51 12.99
CA PRO A 263 -8.97 -2.44 12.11
C PRO A 263 -9.33 -3.82 11.53
N PRO A 264 -10.60 -4.05 11.19
CA PRO A 264 -11.04 -5.36 10.70
C PRO A 264 -10.74 -5.58 9.21
N THR A 265 -10.71 -6.87 8.83
CA THR A 265 -11.06 -7.32 7.49
C THR A 265 -12.57 -7.53 7.46
N ILE A 266 -13.33 -6.68 6.77
CA ILE A 266 -14.79 -6.80 6.69
C ILE A 266 -15.23 -7.72 5.54
N ASN A 267 -16.52 -8.04 5.49
CA ASN A 267 -17.19 -8.79 4.43
C ASN A 267 -16.93 -10.31 4.43
N HIS A 268 -16.37 -10.85 5.50
CA HIS A 268 -16.26 -12.30 5.67
C HIS A 268 -17.60 -12.85 6.19
N ALA A 269 -18.23 -13.74 5.41
CA ALA A 269 -19.47 -14.39 5.80
C ALA A 269 -19.22 -15.64 6.66
N GLU A 270 -20.19 -16.01 7.49
CA GLU A 270 -20.11 -17.25 8.25
C GLU A 270 -20.01 -18.46 7.30
N GLY A 271 -19.00 -19.31 7.50
CA GLY A 271 -18.73 -20.48 6.68
C GLY A 271 -18.06 -20.19 5.33
N ASP A 272 -17.61 -18.97 5.08
CA ASP A 272 -16.87 -18.57 3.87
C ASP A 272 -15.34 -18.70 4.05
N ASP A 273 -14.91 -19.66 4.88
CA ASP A 273 -13.50 -19.94 5.12
C ASP A 273 -12.87 -20.63 3.91
N ASP A 274 -11.71 -20.14 3.46
CA ASP A 274 -10.95 -20.79 2.39
C ASP A 274 -10.21 -22.02 2.95
N PRO A 275 -10.51 -23.23 2.48
CA PRO A 275 -9.88 -24.47 3.01
C PRO A 275 -8.38 -24.56 2.73
N GLU A 276 -7.82 -23.72 1.87
CA GLU A 276 -6.39 -23.65 1.58
C GLU A 276 -5.65 -22.60 2.43
N ILE A 277 -6.36 -21.90 3.32
CA ILE A 277 -5.80 -20.92 4.28
C ILE A 277 -6.00 -21.45 5.70
N ASP A 278 -4.95 -21.40 6.52
CA ASP A 278 -5.07 -21.87 7.91
C ASP A 278 -6.05 -21.00 8.71
N SER A 279 -7.16 -21.60 9.11
CA SER A 279 -8.24 -20.97 9.86
C SER A 279 -7.86 -20.53 11.28
N LYS A 280 -6.69 -20.92 11.79
CA LYS A 280 -6.17 -20.45 13.08
C LYS A 280 -5.59 -19.03 13.01
N LEU A 281 -5.28 -18.53 11.81
CA LEU A 281 -4.80 -17.18 11.64
C LEU A 281 -5.90 -16.17 12.00
N ASN A 282 -5.56 -15.18 12.82
CA ASN A 282 -6.51 -14.14 13.24
C ASN A 282 -6.57 -13.00 12.20
N PHE A 283 -7.37 -13.16 11.16
CA PHE A 283 -7.60 -12.13 10.13
C PHE A 283 -8.45 -10.94 10.62
N THR A 284 -8.73 -10.85 11.90
CA THR A 284 -9.51 -9.77 12.52
C THR A 284 -10.85 -9.54 11.78
N PHE A 285 -11.57 -10.63 11.49
CA PHE A 285 -12.77 -10.57 10.66
C PHE A 285 -13.89 -9.73 11.27
N ASN A 286 -14.47 -8.86 10.45
CA ASN A 286 -15.69 -8.08 10.61
C ASN A 286 -15.72 -7.08 11.80
N LYS A 287 -14.90 -7.24 12.81
CA LYS A 287 -14.89 -6.38 14.00
C LYS A 287 -13.48 -5.98 14.37
N ALA A 288 -13.28 -4.68 14.60
CA ALA A 288 -12.02 -4.18 15.13
C ALA A 288 -11.72 -4.82 16.50
N GLN A 289 -10.45 -5.10 16.75
CA GLN A 289 -10.00 -5.70 18.01
C GLN A 289 -9.18 -4.68 18.80
N LYS A 290 -9.52 -4.50 20.08
CA LYS A 290 -8.66 -3.75 21.01
C LYS A 290 -7.45 -4.58 21.34
N ARG A 291 -6.28 -4.06 21.05
CA ARG A 291 -4.99 -4.68 21.36
C ARG A 291 -3.94 -3.59 21.49
N GLU A 292 -3.10 -3.70 22.50
CA GLU A 292 -1.88 -2.91 22.52
C GLU A 292 -0.99 -3.36 21.36
N VAL A 293 -0.68 -2.43 20.46
CA VAL A 293 0.19 -2.65 19.32
C VAL A 293 1.49 -1.90 19.58
N ASN A 294 2.58 -2.64 19.79
CA ASN A 294 3.92 -2.06 19.97
C ASN A 294 4.67 -1.97 18.66
N ALA A 295 4.45 -2.94 17.76
CA ALA A 295 5.00 -2.90 16.42
C ALA A 295 4.00 -3.46 15.40
N ALA A 296 3.96 -2.81 14.23
CA ALA A 296 3.13 -3.21 13.12
C ALA A 296 3.94 -3.25 11.82
N LEU A 297 3.65 -4.25 10.98
CA LEU A 297 4.22 -4.43 9.67
C LEU A 297 3.16 -4.20 8.60
N SER A 298 3.48 -3.50 7.52
CA SER A 298 2.60 -3.30 6.38
C SER A 298 3.24 -3.85 5.10
N ASN A 299 2.51 -4.71 4.38
CA ASN A 299 2.93 -5.36 3.14
C ASN A 299 2.28 -4.73 1.92
N THR A 300 3.04 -4.54 0.87
CA THR A 300 2.52 -4.21 -0.46
C THR A 300 3.24 -5.00 -1.54
N PHE A 301 2.47 -5.66 -2.41
CA PHE A 301 2.98 -6.45 -3.53
C PHE A 301 2.45 -5.89 -4.84
N GLY A 302 3.34 -5.52 -5.74
CA GLY A 302 3.00 -4.85 -7.00
C GLY A 302 3.21 -5.72 -8.23
N PHE A 303 2.44 -5.47 -9.27
CA PHE A 303 2.68 -6.04 -10.60
C PHE A 303 4.12 -5.76 -11.04
N GLY A 304 4.74 -6.73 -11.70
CA GLY A 304 6.19 -6.75 -11.97
C GLY A 304 6.97 -7.49 -10.87
N GLY A 305 6.27 -8.01 -9.84
CA GLY A 305 6.88 -8.69 -8.69
C GLY A 305 7.57 -7.74 -7.72
N HIS A 306 7.15 -6.49 -7.67
CA HIS A 306 7.71 -5.50 -6.74
C HIS A 306 7.10 -5.66 -5.35
N ASN A 307 7.90 -6.03 -4.36
CA ASN A 307 7.44 -6.22 -2.98
C ASN A 307 8.12 -5.21 -2.05
N ALA A 308 7.32 -4.64 -1.16
CA ALA A 308 7.80 -3.74 -0.10
C ALA A 308 7.08 -4.03 1.21
N SER A 309 7.83 -4.07 2.31
CA SER A 309 7.32 -4.16 3.68
C SER A 309 7.94 -3.07 4.53
N ILE A 310 7.14 -2.42 5.37
CA ILE A 310 7.61 -1.38 6.29
C ILE A 310 7.19 -1.74 7.71
N ILE A 311 8.08 -1.55 8.68
CA ILE A 311 7.81 -1.76 10.10
C ILE A 311 7.78 -0.41 10.82
N VAL A 312 6.68 -0.18 11.53
CA VAL A 312 6.50 0.95 12.43
C VAL A 312 6.39 0.44 13.86
N LYS A 313 7.03 1.14 14.81
CA LYS A 313 7.11 0.78 16.22
C LYS A 313 6.64 1.93 17.10
N LYS A 314 6.04 1.61 18.24
CA LYS A 314 5.64 2.56 19.26
C LYS A 314 6.87 3.32 19.76
N PHE A 315 6.80 4.64 19.72
CA PHE A 315 7.83 5.49 20.30
C PHE A 315 7.76 5.42 21.82
N THR A 316 8.87 5.10 22.45
CA THR A 316 9.05 5.17 23.92
C THR A 316 10.21 6.11 24.22
N LYS A 317 9.96 7.13 25.08
CA LYS A 317 10.99 8.08 25.52
C LYS A 317 12.04 7.41 26.39
#